data_5429b29cec6b236a0bd25b50858b2a06
#
_entry.id   5429b29cec6b236a0bd25b50858b2a06
#
_cell.length_a   1.000
_cell.length_b   1.000
_cell.length_c   1.000
_cell.angle_alpha   90.00
_cell.angle_beta   90.00
_cell.angle_gamma   90.00
#
_symmetry.space_group_name_H-M   'P 1'
#
loop_
_entity.id
_entity.type
_entity.pdbx_description
1 polymer ?
#
loop_
_entity_poly.entity_id
_entity_poly.type
_entity_poly.pdbx_seq_one_letter_code
_entity_poly.pdbx_strand_id
1 'polypeptide(L)'
;MAGRQAIPVVLGRAGILANKREGDGATPHGRFRILRLWWRADRAPRPRTLLPAFRIERALAWCEDPSDRRYNRPFRRSANEPGDRLWRDDGLYDLVIEISHNTRPRVAGRGSAVFLHVARPERSATAGCVALTAPDLRRLLARLGPGTWIDIRP
;
A
#
# COMPACT_ATOMS: atom_id res chain seq x y z
N MET A 1 -2.70 -15.15 26.00
CA MET A 1 -3.70 -14.59 25.07
C MET A 1 -3.13 -13.31 24.47
N ALA A 2 -2.92 -13.26 23.16
CA ALA A 2 -2.55 -12.00 22.51
C ALA A 2 -3.79 -11.10 22.55
N GLY A 3 -3.74 -10.01 23.31
CA GLY A 3 -4.83 -9.06 23.40
C GLY A 3 -5.16 -8.50 22.02
N ARG A 4 -6.44 -8.40 21.69
CA ARG A 4 -6.93 -7.70 20.49
C ARG A 4 -6.58 -6.21 20.65
N GLN A 5 -5.67 -5.74 19.82
CA GLN A 5 -5.35 -4.31 19.74
C GLN A 5 -6.13 -3.72 18.58
N ALA A 6 -6.97 -2.72 18.86
CA ALA A 6 -7.60 -1.91 17.84
C ALA A 6 -6.64 -0.77 17.44
N ILE A 7 -6.41 -0.61 16.15
CA ILE A 7 -5.59 0.46 15.57
C ILE A 7 -6.48 1.25 14.63
N PRO A 8 -6.65 2.57 14.81
CA PRO A 8 -7.41 3.39 13.88
C PRO A 8 -6.76 3.42 12.50
N VAL A 9 -7.56 3.29 11.46
CA VAL A 9 -7.10 3.36 10.06
C VAL A 9 -7.92 4.39 9.29
N VAL A 10 -7.34 4.88 8.20
CA VAL A 10 -8.02 5.71 7.20
C VAL A 10 -8.17 4.89 5.94
N LEU A 11 -9.33 4.95 5.33
CA LEU A 11 -9.69 4.20 4.12
C LEU A 11 -9.92 5.14 2.93
N GLY A 12 -10.18 4.54 1.78
CA GLY A 12 -10.58 5.25 0.57
C GLY A 12 -11.83 6.12 0.80
N ARG A 13 -11.88 7.29 0.15
CA ARG A 13 -13.00 8.25 0.28
C ARG A 13 -14.37 7.68 -0.09
N ALA A 14 -14.41 6.64 -0.93
CA ALA A 14 -15.64 5.95 -1.32
C ALA A 14 -15.99 4.75 -0.43
N GLY A 15 -15.25 4.56 0.68
CA GLY A 15 -15.46 3.42 1.58
C GLY A 15 -14.91 2.10 1.04
N ILE A 16 -15.50 1.00 1.47
CA ILE A 16 -15.09 -0.37 1.09
C ILE A 16 -16.08 -0.89 0.05
N LEU A 17 -15.56 -1.30 -1.12
CA LEU A 17 -16.37 -1.83 -2.23
C LEU A 17 -15.88 -3.21 -2.69
N ALA A 18 -16.82 -4.13 -2.91
CA ALA A 18 -16.53 -5.46 -3.43
C ALA A 18 -16.12 -5.43 -4.92
N ASN A 19 -16.67 -4.50 -5.69
CA ASN A 19 -16.40 -4.38 -7.12
C ASN A 19 -15.44 -3.20 -7.41
N LYS A 20 -14.26 -3.29 -6.85
CA LYS A 20 -13.19 -2.30 -6.99
C LYS A 20 -12.86 -2.00 -8.45
N ARG A 21 -12.75 -0.71 -8.79
CA ARG A 21 -12.32 -0.18 -10.09
C ARG A 21 -11.15 0.79 -9.93
N GLU A 22 -10.37 0.93 -11.00
CA GLU A 22 -9.34 1.98 -11.06
C GLU A 22 -9.98 3.36 -10.91
N GLY A 23 -9.41 4.21 -10.05
CA GLY A 23 -9.86 5.59 -9.87
C GLY A 23 -11.18 5.78 -9.11
N ASP A 24 -11.81 4.74 -8.56
CA ASP A 24 -13.10 4.85 -7.85
C ASP A 24 -13.00 5.41 -6.42
N GLY A 25 -11.78 5.56 -5.89
CA GLY A 25 -11.56 6.05 -4.54
C GLY A 25 -11.96 5.09 -3.43
N ALA A 26 -12.23 3.82 -3.75
CA ALA A 26 -12.64 2.81 -2.79
C ALA A 26 -11.47 1.92 -2.35
N THR A 27 -11.53 1.47 -1.11
CA THR A 27 -10.71 0.37 -0.60
C THR A 27 -11.38 -0.97 -0.97
N PRO A 28 -10.64 -1.95 -1.51
CA PRO A 28 -11.26 -3.20 -1.93
C PRO A 28 -11.73 -4.02 -0.74
N HIS A 29 -12.94 -4.55 -0.83
CA HIS A 29 -13.43 -5.60 0.07
C HIS A 29 -12.78 -6.92 -0.29
N GLY A 30 -12.32 -7.67 0.68
CA GLY A 30 -11.79 -9.01 0.46
C GLY A 30 -10.68 -9.39 1.43
N ARG A 31 -10.11 -10.55 1.17
CA ARG A 31 -8.99 -11.11 1.93
C ARG A 31 -7.75 -11.16 1.04
N PHE A 32 -6.70 -10.50 1.49
CA PHE A 32 -5.47 -10.32 0.71
C PHE A 32 -4.25 -10.78 1.50
N ARG A 33 -3.26 -11.33 0.81
CA ARG A 33 -1.95 -11.60 1.43
C ARG A 33 -1.18 -10.32 1.60
N ILE A 34 -0.44 -10.21 2.68
CA ILE A 34 0.63 -9.23 2.83
C ILE A 34 1.85 -9.77 2.06
N LEU A 35 2.41 -8.97 1.16
CA LEU A 35 3.45 -9.45 0.26
C LEU A 35 4.85 -9.00 0.67
N ARG A 36 5.08 -7.69 0.77
CA ARG A 36 6.39 -7.11 1.04
C ARG A 36 6.30 -5.70 1.59
N LEU A 37 7.41 -5.25 2.15
CA LEU A 37 7.61 -3.88 2.60
C LEU A 37 8.51 -3.14 1.61
N TRP A 38 8.13 -1.90 1.28
CA TRP A 38 8.98 -0.90 0.66
C TRP A 38 9.20 0.24 1.66
N TRP A 39 10.46 0.70 1.86
CA TRP A 39 10.71 1.76 2.83
C TRP A 39 11.77 2.76 2.38
N ARG A 40 11.68 3.99 2.90
CA ARG A 40 12.63 5.09 2.68
C ARG A 40 13.82 4.95 3.62
N ALA A 41 14.87 4.28 3.14
CA ALA A 41 16.07 4.01 3.93
C ALA A 41 16.91 5.28 4.23
N ASP A 42 16.68 6.35 3.48
CA ASP A 42 17.27 7.67 3.73
C ASP A 42 16.63 8.43 4.89
N ARG A 43 15.42 8.04 5.31
CA ARG A 43 14.65 8.70 6.37
C ARG A 43 14.63 7.96 7.69
N ALA A 44 14.72 6.64 7.66
CA ALA A 44 14.68 5.83 8.87
C ALA A 44 15.35 4.47 8.67
N PRO A 45 15.84 3.84 9.76
CA PRO A 45 16.35 2.48 9.71
C PRO A 45 15.29 1.49 9.22
N ARG A 46 15.76 0.34 8.73
CA ARG A 46 14.86 -0.76 8.32
C ARG A 46 13.92 -1.12 9.47
N PRO A 47 12.60 -1.14 9.23
CA PRO A 47 11.62 -1.58 10.23
C PRO A 47 11.84 -3.04 10.62
N ARG A 48 11.48 -3.38 11.85
CA ARG A 48 11.43 -4.78 12.31
C ARG A 48 10.25 -5.45 11.61
N THR A 49 10.51 -6.48 10.83
CA THR A 49 9.48 -7.29 10.17
C THR A 49 10.12 -8.56 9.60
N LEU A 50 9.34 -9.62 9.46
CA LEU A 50 9.74 -10.82 8.72
C LEU A 50 9.35 -10.76 7.24
N LEU A 51 8.69 -9.69 6.80
CA LEU A 51 8.38 -9.50 5.38
C LEU A 51 9.67 -9.27 4.56
N PRO A 52 9.70 -9.72 3.31
CA PRO A 52 10.68 -9.24 2.36
C PRO A 52 10.63 -7.72 2.30
N ALA A 53 11.77 -7.05 2.43
CA ALA A 53 11.84 -5.60 2.52
C ALA A 53 12.79 -5.02 1.48
N PHE A 54 12.34 -4.00 0.77
CA PHE A 54 13.02 -3.35 -0.33
C PHE A 54 13.11 -1.85 -0.10
N ARG A 55 14.25 -1.25 -0.45
CA ARG A 55 14.42 0.20 -0.39
C ARG A 55 13.64 0.87 -1.52
N ILE A 56 13.02 1.99 -1.19
CA ILE A 56 12.43 2.86 -2.21
C ILE A 56 13.55 3.70 -2.82
N GLU A 57 13.78 3.54 -4.12
CA GLU A 57 14.70 4.35 -4.90
C GLU A 57 13.99 5.56 -5.53
N ARG A 58 14.75 6.59 -5.92
CA ARG A 58 14.21 7.84 -6.50
C ARG A 58 13.34 7.61 -7.74
N ALA A 59 13.72 6.64 -8.56
CA ALA A 59 13.01 6.34 -9.81
C ALA A 59 11.88 5.30 -9.65
N LEU A 60 11.66 4.78 -8.44
CA LEU A 60 10.63 3.77 -8.22
C LEU A 60 9.23 4.37 -8.33
N ALA A 61 8.39 3.75 -9.15
CA ALA A 61 6.97 4.09 -9.29
C ALA A 61 6.13 2.83 -9.44
N TRP A 62 4.83 2.99 -9.28
CA TRP A 62 3.83 1.95 -9.53
C TRP A 62 3.02 2.29 -10.76
N CYS A 63 2.84 1.32 -11.66
CA CYS A 63 2.08 1.54 -12.89
C CYS A 63 0.58 1.46 -12.61
N GLU A 64 -0.12 2.54 -12.91
CA GLU A 64 -1.57 2.69 -12.71
C GLU A 64 -2.35 2.75 -14.04
N ASP A 65 -1.64 2.64 -15.17
CA ASP A 65 -2.25 2.67 -16.50
C ASP A 65 -2.78 1.28 -16.90
N PRO A 66 -4.11 1.10 -17.00
CA PRO A 66 -4.69 -0.20 -17.37
C PRO A 66 -4.31 -0.69 -18.77
N SER A 67 -3.84 0.18 -19.63
CA SER A 67 -3.37 -0.18 -21.00
C SER A 67 -1.91 -0.64 -21.04
N ASP A 68 -1.15 -0.40 -19.98
CA ASP A 68 0.25 -0.77 -19.91
C ASP A 68 0.41 -2.22 -19.39
N ARG A 69 1.30 -2.99 -20.01
CA ARG A 69 1.62 -4.37 -19.58
C ARG A 69 2.17 -4.45 -18.15
N ARG A 70 2.69 -3.33 -17.61
CA ARG A 70 3.19 -3.20 -16.25
C ARG A 70 2.09 -2.88 -15.24
N TYR A 71 0.85 -2.76 -15.67
CA TYR A 71 -0.27 -2.40 -14.80
C TYR A 71 -0.23 -3.12 -13.46
N ASN A 72 -0.40 -2.37 -12.38
CA ASN A 72 -0.31 -2.84 -11.00
C ASN A 72 1.02 -3.54 -10.66
N ARG A 73 2.13 -3.00 -11.17
CA ARG A 73 3.50 -3.46 -10.87
C ARG A 73 4.42 -2.29 -10.58
N PRO A 74 5.47 -2.51 -9.74
CA PRO A 74 6.55 -1.55 -9.61
C PRO A 74 7.37 -1.49 -10.90
N PHE A 75 7.86 -0.31 -11.23
CA PHE A 75 8.77 -0.11 -12.36
C PHE A 75 9.73 1.04 -12.10
N ARG A 76 10.82 1.09 -12.86
CA ARG A 76 11.77 2.19 -12.86
C ARG A 76 11.29 3.24 -13.85
N ARG A 77 10.87 4.37 -13.32
CA ARG A 77 10.27 5.46 -14.06
C ARG A 77 11.34 6.37 -14.69
N SER A 78 11.18 6.74 -15.95
CA SER A 78 11.91 7.85 -16.56
C SER A 78 11.30 9.21 -16.19
N ALA A 79 11.99 10.32 -16.49
CA ALA A 79 11.65 11.65 -15.97
C ALA A 79 10.18 12.08 -16.21
N ASN A 80 9.67 11.84 -17.40
CA ASN A 80 8.32 12.28 -17.81
C ASN A 80 7.30 11.15 -17.90
N GLU A 81 7.66 9.95 -17.44
CA GLU A 81 6.77 8.79 -17.50
C GLU A 81 5.71 8.87 -16.38
N PRO A 82 4.42 8.60 -16.66
CA PRO A 82 3.39 8.58 -15.63
C PRO A 82 3.56 7.41 -14.67
N GLY A 83 2.91 7.48 -13.52
CA GLY A 83 2.91 6.45 -12.50
C GLY A 83 2.88 7.04 -11.09
N ASP A 84 2.43 6.25 -10.12
CA ASP A 84 2.45 6.62 -8.71
C ASP A 84 3.88 6.54 -8.16
N ARG A 85 4.49 7.69 -7.91
CA ARG A 85 5.87 7.76 -7.39
C ARG A 85 5.92 7.30 -5.95
N LEU A 86 6.78 6.32 -5.65
CA LEU A 86 6.99 5.90 -4.28
C LEU A 86 7.98 6.80 -3.53
N TRP A 87 8.88 7.47 -4.24
CA TRP A 87 9.77 8.48 -3.64
C TRP A 87 9.02 9.80 -3.50
N ARG A 88 8.52 10.08 -2.29
CA ARG A 88 7.71 11.25 -1.96
C ARG A 88 8.36 12.08 -0.85
N ASP A 89 8.09 13.38 -0.85
CA ASP A 89 8.59 14.30 0.18
C ASP A 89 7.61 14.47 1.35
N ASP A 90 6.33 14.11 1.14
CA ASP A 90 5.25 14.28 2.13
C ASP A 90 5.21 13.19 3.22
N GLY A 91 6.08 12.20 3.18
CA GLY A 91 6.17 11.14 4.18
C GLY A 91 5.15 10.01 4.06
N LEU A 92 4.17 10.12 3.17
CA LEU A 92 3.08 9.13 3.05
C LEU A 92 3.60 7.74 2.67
N TYR A 93 4.64 7.68 1.85
CA TYR A 93 5.26 6.44 1.39
C TYR A 93 6.62 6.17 2.04
N ASP A 94 6.88 6.72 3.22
CA ASP A 94 8.06 6.33 3.99
C ASP A 94 8.05 4.84 4.35
N LEU A 95 6.85 4.29 4.49
CA LEU A 95 6.55 2.87 4.66
C LEU A 95 5.37 2.50 3.76
N VAL A 96 5.56 1.51 2.91
CA VAL A 96 4.53 0.97 2.02
C VAL A 96 4.48 -0.53 2.14
N ILE A 97 3.35 -1.07 2.58
CA ILE A 97 3.12 -2.52 2.63
C ILE A 97 2.25 -2.90 1.44
N GLU A 98 2.79 -3.73 0.58
CA GLU A 98 2.10 -4.27 -0.60
C GLU A 98 1.18 -5.42 -0.20
N ILE A 99 -0.05 -5.39 -0.70
CA ILE A 99 -1.02 -6.48 -0.56
C ILE A 99 -1.34 -7.12 -1.90
N SER A 100 -1.89 -8.33 -1.88
CA SER A 100 -2.12 -9.12 -3.10
C SER A 100 -3.35 -8.72 -3.91
N HIS A 101 -3.98 -7.56 -3.61
CA HIS A 101 -5.11 -7.09 -4.41
C HIS A 101 -4.73 -6.97 -5.88
N ASN A 102 -5.54 -7.58 -6.74
CA ASN A 102 -5.37 -7.58 -8.20
C ASN A 102 -3.94 -7.95 -8.67
N THR A 103 -3.36 -9.00 -8.09
CA THR A 103 -2.02 -9.46 -8.46
C THR A 103 -1.97 -10.80 -9.19
N ARG A 104 -2.97 -11.68 -8.95
CA ARG A 104 -3.02 -13.03 -9.55
C ARG A 104 -4.48 -13.47 -9.75
N PRO A 105 -5.03 -13.28 -10.96
CA PRO A 105 -4.46 -12.55 -12.09
C PRO A 105 -4.51 -11.04 -11.89
N ARG A 106 -3.66 -10.29 -12.63
CA ARG A 106 -3.82 -8.85 -12.81
C ARG A 106 -4.83 -8.59 -13.89
N VAL A 107 -5.90 -7.91 -13.53
CA VAL A 107 -6.97 -7.55 -14.46
C VAL A 107 -6.98 -6.04 -14.64
N ALA A 108 -6.86 -5.59 -15.90
CA ALA A 108 -6.88 -4.17 -16.23
C ALA A 108 -8.14 -3.47 -15.70
N GLY A 109 -7.97 -2.31 -15.07
CA GLY A 109 -9.08 -1.52 -14.53
C GLY A 109 -9.68 -1.99 -13.20
N ARG A 110 -9.15 -3.06 -12.60
CA ARG A 110 -9.64 -3.57 -11.29
C ARG A 110 -8.94 -2.96 -10.09
N GLY A 111 -8.12 -1.96 -10.31
CA GLY A 111 -7.40 -1.22 -9.28
C GLY A 111 -5.93 -1.57 -9.21
N SER A 112 -5.14 -0.57 -8.91
CA SER A 112 -3.69 -0.65 -8.78
C SER A 112 -3.22 0.11 -7.54
N ALA A 113 -1.99 -0.14 -7.11
CA ALA A 113 -1.34 0.58 -6.02
C ALA A 113 -2.18 0.62 -4.72
N VAL A 114 -2.83 -0.49 -4.37
CA VAL A 114 -3.56 -0.60 -3.10
C VAL A 114 -2.59 -1.09 -2.02
N PHE A 115 -2.18 -0.16 -1.15
CA PHE A 115 -1.18 -0.38 -0.11
C PHE A 115 -1.71 -0.10 1.29
N LEU A 116 -0.95 -0.55 2.31
CA LEU A 116 -0.98 0.09 3.62
C LEU A 116 0.17 1.10 3.65
N HIS A 117 -0.09 2.34 4.05
CA HIS A 117 0.94 3.39 4.12
C HIS A 117 0.72 4.36 5.28
N VAL A 118 1.58 5.37 5.40
CA VAL A 118 1.48 6.37 6.47
C VAL A 118 0.34 7.33 6.18
N ALA A 119 -0.53 7.54 7.18
CA ALA A 119 -1.63 8.49 7.09
C ALA A 119 -1.15 9.94 7.09
N ARG A 120 -1.92 10.83 6.45
CA ARG A 120 -1.71 12.27 6.59
C ARG A 120 -1.97 12.70 8.04
N PRO A 121 -1.32 13.77 8.53
CA PRO A 121 -1.55 14.27 9.91
C PRO A 121 -3.02 14.55 10.19
N GLU A 122 -3.76 15.14 9.26
CA GLU A 122 -5.19 15.43 9.35
C GLU A 122 -6.10 14.22 9.15
N ARG A 123 -5.52 13.05 8.86
CA ARG A 123 -6.23 11.78 8.60
C ARG A 123 -7.30 11.88 7.50
N SER A 124 -7.04 12.66 6.48
CA SER A 124 -7.90 12.72 5.29
C SER A 124 -7.98 11.37 4.58
N ALA A 125 -9.14 11.10 3.96
CA ALA A 125 -9.37 9.86 3.23
C ALA A 125 -8.37 9.65 2.09
N THR A 126 -8.09 8.38 1.79
CA THR A 126 -7.17 7.99 0.70
C THR A 126 -7.90 7.84 -0.64
N ALA A 127 -7.16 7.55 -1.68
CA ALA A 127 -7.72 7.17 -2.98
C ALA A 127 -8.07 5.66 -3.09
N GLY A 128 -7.92 4.91 -1.99
CA GLY A 128 -8.24 3.48 -1.92
C GLY A 128 -7.30 2.66 -1.04
N CYS A 129 -6.17 3.22 -0.64
CA CYS A 129 -5.23 2.58 0.29
C CYS A 129 -5.78 2.55 1.72
N VAL A 130 -5.14 1.76 2.57
CA VAL A 130 -5.34 1.75 4.01
C VAL A 130 -4.20 2.54 4.66
N ALA A 131 -4.50 3.62 5.37
CA ALA A 131 -3.46 4.45 5.99
C ALA A 131 -3.52 4.41 7.52
N LEU A 132 -2.34 4.36 8.14
CA LEU A 132 -2.15 4.33 9.59
C LEU A 132 -1.11 5.38 10.00
N THR A 133 -1.09 5.75 11.28
CA THR A 133 0.02 6.56 11.78
C THR A 133 1.35 5.81 11.63
N ALA A 134 2.45 6.52 11.46
CA ALA A 134 3.76 5.89 11.32
C ALA A 134 4.14 4.99 12.51
N PRO A 135 3.90 5.38 13.78
CA PRO A 135 4.14 4.50 14.92
C PRO A 135 3.29 3.22 14.88
N ASP A 136 2.02 3.32 14.54
CA ASP A 136 1.12 2.17 14.45
C ASP A 136 1.53 1.23 13.32
N LEU A 137 1.89 1.78 12.17
CA LEU A 137 2.37 1.00 11.03
C LEU A 137 3.67 0.25 11.38
N ARG A 138 4.60 0.87 12.13
CA ARG A 138 5.82 0.21 12.62
C ARG A 138 5.52 -0.90 13.63
N ARG A 139 4.57 -0.69 14.55
CA ARG A 139 4.12 -1.73 15.49
C ARG A 139 3.49 -2.91 14.73
N LEU A 140 2.67 -2.62 13.72
CA LEU A 140 2.06 -3.63 12.88
C LEU A 140 3.13 -4.44 12.14
N LEU A 141 4.09 -3.78 11.49
CA LEU A 141 5.18 -4.40 10.74
C LEU A 141 5.96 -5.42 11.56
N ALA A 142 6.20 -5.15 12.85
CA ALA A 142 6.91 -6.08 13.74
C ALA A 142 6.18 -7.43 13.93
N ARG A 143 4.90 -7.49 13.58
CA ARG A 143 4.03 -8.68 13.69
C ARG A 143 3.74 -9.35 12.35
N LEU A 144 4.17 -8.72 11.24
CA LEU A 144 3.91 -9.21 9.89
C LEU A 144 5.07 -10.05 9.37
N GLY A 145 4.70 -11.13 8.69
CA GLY A 145 5.63 -12.02 8.01
C GLY A 145 4.97 -12.71 6.81
N PRO A 146 5.74 -13.53 6.08
CA PRO A 146 5.19 -14.33 4.99
C PRO A 146 4.00 -15.17 5.46
N GLY A 147 2.94 -15.20 4.67
CA GLY A 147 1.72 -15.91 5.00
C GLY A 147 0.69 -15.11 5.83
N THR A 148 0.99 -13.90 6.26
CA THR A 148 0.02 -13.01 6.91
C THR A 148 -1.03 -12.55 5.90
N TRP A 149 -2.28 -12.50 6.37
CA TRP A 149 -3.44 -12.04 5.60
C TRP A 149 -4.02 -10.76 6.22
N ILE A 150 -4.53 -9.89 5.37
CA ILE A 150 -5.41 -8.80 5.76
C ILE A 150 -6.82 -9.10 5.25
N ASP A 151 -7.82 -8.89 6.09
CA ASP A 151 -9.22 -9.05 5.75
C ASP A 151 -9.91 -7.68 5.84
N ILE A 152 -10.32 -7.15 4.70
CA ILE A 152 -10.95 -5.82 4.58
C ILE A 152 -12.45 -6.02 4.44
N ARG A 153 -13.19 -5.56 5.42
CA ARG A 153 -14.65 -5.69 5.50
C ARG A 153 -15.30 -4.37 5.87
N PRO A 154 -16.54 -4.12 5.40
CA PRO A 154 -17.38 -3.01 5.91
C PRO A 154 -17.58 -3.06 7.41
#